data_77616b5101a52bd216be7b86447f93ab
#
_entry.id   77616b5101a52bd216be7b86447f93ab
#
_cell.length_a   1.000
_cell.length_b   1.000
_cell.length_c   1.000
_cell.angle_alpha   90.00
_cell.angle_beta   90.00
_cell.angle_gamma   90.00
#
_symmetry.space_group_name_H-M   'P 1'
#
loop_
_entity.id
_entity.type
_entity.pdbx_description
1 polymer ?
#
loop_
_entity_poly.entity_id
_entity_poly.type
_entity_poly.pdbx_seq_one_letter_code
_entity_poly.pdbx_strand_id
1 'polypeptide(L)'
;MTATKVRLFMTGSVACMFVGSLERVVEERTDLSSENLARLRALVDSWEILADLSQADLVLWLPTWNAAGYVAAAMVRPTTAPTSVPDEIVGTFLPRGRLPEVDRARVSGLVGEIHSPEAIAVPGSDGRVIAVIARQARSHAAGLLQQVYEQVAGVLFGMLRRGEFPPSGVSRETSAGQSPRVGDGLITLDAEGRVNQASPNAVSALRRLGLATDPVGADLSRTLARLMRRPGPVDAALPPIISGRRAGFVEVDAPQGSLVISSWPLLERGRHSGAVILVRDVTDLRSRDRALLSKDAALREAHHRVKNNLQTVAALLRLQARRVHEPEAQVALAEAGRRVGAIAAVHDILAVSPAEEVELAEMLSRLVELSRQLSVSGAEASPQIVIEIGDGVTGGGGGSLSGEIAGPIAMAVSELLANAVEHSGAGLIRVEAHRQSLGANDEDRLVVAVIDDGVGFDPSHTSGLGLSIVRSLIEEDLTGSVGIERRDGTTWASISVPVY
;
A
#
# COMPACT_ATOMS: atom_id res chain seq x y z
N MET A 1 -1.85 -32.90 -20.26
CA MET A 1 -2.20 -32.67 -18.84
C MET A 1 -0.98 -32.08 -18.17
N THR A 2 -0.89 -30.78 -18.13
CA THR A 2 0.23 -30.09 -17.45
C THR A 2 -0.37 -28.85 -16.78
N ALA A 3 -0.50 -28.93 -15.48
CA ALA A 3 -1.10 -27.86 -14.66
C ALA A 3 -0.11 -26.71 -14.51
N THR A 4 -0.45 -25.58 -15.05
CA THR A 4 0.26 -24.30 -14.87
C THR A 4 -0.07 -23.77 -13.49
N LYS A 5 0.93 -23.75 -12.60
CA LYS A 5 0.87 -23.08 -11.28
C LYS A 5 0.93 -21.57 -11.47
N VAL A 6 -0.19 -20.91 -11.31
CA VAL A 6 -0.26 -19.46 -11.13
C VAL A 6 0.28 -19.15 -9.73
N ARG A 7 1.43 -18.49 -9.66
CA ARG A 7 1.96 -17.89 -8.42
C ARG A 7 1.27 -16.54 -8.21
N LEU A 8 0.26 -16.53 -7.36
CA LEU A 8 -0.30 -15.29 -6.83
C LEU A 8 0.67 -14.78 -5.77
N PHE A 9 1.34 -13.66 -6.02
CA PHE A 9 2.07 -12.92 -4.99
C PHE A 9 1.03 -12.19 -4.11
N MET A 10 0.62 -12.83 -3.02
CA MET A 10 -0.14 -12.17 -1.97
C MET A 10 0.85 -11.54 -0.97
N THR A 11 1.16 -10.27 -1.14
CA THR A 11 1.74 -9.41 -0.09
C THR A 11 0.61 -8.91 0.81
N GLY A 12 -0.03 -9.83 1.52
CA GLY A 12 -0.99 -9.53 2.58
C GLY A 12 -0.45 -10.12 3.88
N SER A 13 -0.27 -9.28 4.89
CA SER A 13 0.18 -9.69 6.22
C SER A 13 -0.65 -10.87 6.72
N VAL A 14 0.01 -11.98 7.04
CA VAL A 14 -0.57 -13.20 7.63
C VAL A 14 -1.42 -12.88 8.88
N ALA A 15 -1.13 -11.78 9.57
CA ALA A 15 -1.88 -11.30 10.73
C ALA A 15 -3.31 -10.80 10.42
N CYS A 16 -3.58 -10.29 9.21
CA CYS A 16 -4.92 -9.81 8.86
C CYS A 16 -5.92 -10.96 8.59
N MET A 17 -5.44 -12.14 8.21
CA MET A 17 -6.29 -13.34 8.06
C MET A 17 -6.75 -13.92 9.40
N PHE A 18 -5.98 -13.72 10.49
CA PHE A 18 -6.29 -14.31 11.81
C PHE A 18 -7.37 -13.58 12.60
N VAL A 19 -7.52 -12.26 12.44
CA VAL A 19 -8.51 -11.46 13.20
C VAL A 19 -9.94 -11.85 12.82
N GLY A 20 -10.24 -12.02 11.54
CA GLY A 20 -11.56 -12.48 11.09
C GLY A 20 -11.92 -13.92 11.51
N SER A 21 -10.91 -14.75 11.84
CA SER A 21 -11.14 -16.12 12.34
C SER A 21 -11.51 -16.16 13.83
N LEU A 22 -10.89 -15.32 14.68
CA LEU A 22 -11.19 -15.24 16.11
C LEU A 22 -12.67 -14.84 16.35
N GLU A 23 -13.12 -13.80 15.67
CA GLU A 23 -14.50 -13.31 15.78
C GLU A 23 -15.52 -14.38 15.42
N ARG A 24 -15.33 -15.01 14.26
CA ARG A 24 -16.20 -16.09 13.80
C ARG A 24 -16.23 -17.27 14.76
N VAL A 25 -15.07 -17.68 15.31
CA VAL A 25 -15.00 -18.78 16.28
C VAL A 25 -15.72 -18.41 17.58
N VAL A 26 -15.56 -17.16 18.05
CA VAL A 26 -16.24 -16.68 19.26
C VAL A 26 -17.75 -16.66 19.06
N GLU A 27 -18.24 -16.10 17.95
CA GLU A 27 -19.68 -16.02 17.65
C GLU A 27 -20.34 -17.39 17.48
N GLU A 28 -19.68 -18.31 16.78
CA GLU A 28 -20.25 -19.63 16.45
C GLU A 28 -20.12 -20.66 17.58
N ARG A 29 -19.13 -20.54 18.45
CA ARG A 29 -18.74 -21.64 19.35
C ARG A 29 -18.70 -21.29 20.82
N THR A 30 -18.86 -20.01 21.22
CA THR A 30 -18.72 -19.59 22.62
C THR A 30 -19.84 -18.65 23.07
N ASP A 31 -19.95 -18.45 24.40
CA ASP A 31 -20.87 -17.48 25.02
C ASP A 31 -20.12 -16.26 25.56
N LEU A 32 -19.00 -15.88 24.93
CA LEU A 32 -18.17 -14.78 25.39
C LEU A 32 -18.86 -13.43 25.13
N SER A 33 -18.80 -12.52 26.12
CA SER A 33 -19.25 -11.14 25.94
C SER A 33 -18.38 -10.36 24.98
N SER A 34 -18.92 -9.27 24.43
CA SER A 34 -18.19 -8.34 23.55
C SER A 34 -16.94 -7.73 24.23
N GLU A 35 -17.00 -7.49 25.53
CA GLU A 35 -15.87 -7.00 26.34
C GLU A 35 -14.75 -8.04 26.41
N ASN A 36 -15.09 -9.31 26.66
CA ASN A 36 -14.12 -10.40 26.68
C ASN A 36 -13.56 -10.68 25.28
N LEU A 37 -14.34 -10.55 24.21
CA LEU A 37 -13.85 -10.62 22.85
C LEU A 37 -12.84 -9.50 22.55
N ALA A 38 -13.14 -8.26 22.94
CA ALA A 38 -12.20 -7.13 22.76
C ALA A 38 -10.88 -7.37 23.51
N ARG A 39 -10.94 -7.97 24.72
CA ARG A 39 -9.76 -8.35 25.48
C ARG A 39 -8.94 -9.45 24.80
N LEU A 40 -9.59 -10.48 24.27
CA LEU A 40 -8.90 -11.54 23.52
C LEU A 40 -8.29 -11.00 22.22
N ARG A 41 -8.95 -10.07 21.55
CA ARG A 41 -8.40 -9.39 20.37
C ARG A 41 -7.12 -8.62 20.72
N ALA A 42 -7.16 -7.79 21.77
CA ALA A 42 -5.98 -7.06 22.22
C ALA A 42 -4.82 -8.01 22.61
N LEU A 43 -5.14 -9.15 23.21
CA LEU A 43 -4.16 -10.20 23.52
C LEU A 43 -3.55 -10.78 22.23
N VAL A 44 -4.36 -11.21 21.27
CA VAL A 44 -3.92 -11.81 20.00
C VAL A 44 -3.11 -10.82 19.16
N ASP A 45 -3.46 -9.54 19.19
CA ASP A 45 -2.70 -8.49 18.52
C ASP A 45 -1.31 -8.26 19.11
N SER A 46 -1.07 -8.73 20.33
CA SER A 46 0.13 -8.40 21.09
C SER A 46 0.96 -9.63 21.52
N TRP A 47 0.47 -10.85 21.36
CA TRP A 47 1.10 -12.05 21.94
C TRP A 47 2.30 -12.61 21.15
N GLU A 48 2.63 -12.00 20.01
CA GLU A 48 3.84 -12.37 19.25
C GLU A 48 5.11 -12.29 20.11
N ILE A 49 5.19 -11.31 20.99
CA ILE A 49 6.32 -11.18 21.93
C ILE A 49 6.40 -12.38 22.90
N LEU A 50 5.26 -12.91 23.33
CA LEU A 50 5.24 -14.10 24.20
C LEU A 50 5.73 -15.35 23.46
N ALA A 51 5.31 -15.53 22.20
CA ALA A 51 5.76 -16.64 21.36
C ALA A 51 7.27 -16.57 21.12
N ASP A 52 7.78 -15.39 20.73
CA ASP A 52 9.18 -15.17 20.44
C ASP A 52 10.08 -15.37 21.67
N LEU A 53 9.70 -14.82 22.82
CA LEU A 53 10.45 -14.96 24.07
C LEU A 53 10.38 -16.38 24.66
N SER A 54 9.23 -17.04 24.53
CA SER A 54 9.08 -18.42 24.98
C SER A 54 9.60 -19.44 23.97
N GLN A 55 10.01 -18.99 22.78
CA GLN A 55 10.50 -19.82 21.67
C GLN A 55 9.55 -21.00 21.36
N ALA A 56 8.24 -20.73 21.35
CA ALA A 56 7.22 -21.73 21.27
C ALA A 56 6.01 -21.26 20.44
N ASP A 57 5.35 -22.22 19.82
CA ASP A 57 4.01 -21.98 19.28
C ASP A 57 3.02 -21.80 20.43
N LEU A 58 2.18 -20.77 20.34
CA LEU A 58 1.11 -20.52 21.30
C LEU A 58 -0.24 -20.71 20.62
N VAL A 59 -1.11 -21.48 21.26
CA VAL A 59 -2.46 -21.75 20.78
C VAL A 59 -3.46 -21.28 21.81
N LEU A 60 -4.41 -20.46 21.38
CA LEU A 60 -5.50 -19.95 22.22
C LEU A 60 -6.69 -20.88 22.13
N TRP A 61 -7.01 -21.53 23.26
CA TRP A 61 -8.13 -22.43 23.41
C TRP A 61 -9.28 -21.76 24.15
N LEU A 62 -10.45 -21.70 23.50
CA LEU A 62 -11.68 -21.19 24.09
C LEU A 62 -12.59 -22.34 24.53
N PRO A 63 -13.17 -22.28 25.74
CA PRO A 63 -14.21 -23.24 26.13
C PRO A 63 -15.45 -23.03 25.27
N THR A 64 -16.05 -24.12 24.81
CA THR A 64 -17.30 -24.06 24.05
C THR A 64 -18.49 -23.74 24.97
N TRP A 65 -19.57 -23.13 24.40
CA TRP A 65 -20.77 -22.72 25.11
C TRP A 65 -21.43 -23.84 25.93
N ASN A 66 -21.34 -25.10 25.47
CA ASN A 66 -21.87 -26.29 26.15
C ASN A 66 -20.88 -26.97 27.09
N ALA A 67 -19.70 -26.39 27.30
CA ALA A 67 -18.62 -26.95 28.11
C ALA A 67 -18.12 -28.35 27.69
N ALA A 68 -18.43 -28.81 26.47
CA ALA A 68 -18.07 -30.13 25.96
C ALA A 68 -16.58 -30.24 25.63
N GLY A 69 -15.90 -29.13 25.42
CA GLY A 69 -14.48 -29.09 25.07
C GLY A 69 -13.97 -27.70 24.80
N TYR A 70 -12.98 -27.63 23.95
CA TYR A 70 -12.28 -26.41 23.57
C TYR A 70 -12.20 -26.27 22.05
N VAL A 71 -12.19 -25.05 21.58
CA VAL A 71 -11.91 -24.72 20.18
C VAL A 71 -10.65 -23.87 20.08
N ALA A 72 -9.74 -24.20 19.15
CA ALA A 72 -8.58 -23.37 18.86
C ALA A 72 -9.03 -22.10 18.14
N ALA A 73 -8.92 -20.95 18.79
CA ALA A 73 -9.42 -19.68 18.26
C ALA A 73 -8.33 -18.85 17.55
N ALA A 74 -7.08 -19.00 17.98
CA ALA A 74 -5.95 -18.33 17.36
C ALA A 74 -4.67 -19.14 17.61
N MET A 75 -3.66 -18.92 16.75
CA MET A 75 -2.33 -19.51 16.89
C MET A 75 -1.28 -18.50 16.47
N VAL A 76 -0.14 -18.48 17.16
CA VAL A 76 1.04 -17.68 16.78
C VAL A 76 2.29 -18.53 16.83
N ARG A 77 3.16 -18.34 15.84
CA ARG A 77 4.45 -19.02 15.73
C ARG A 77 5.59 -18.09 16.11
N PRO A 78 6.63 -18.58 16.82
CA PRO A 78 7.79 -17.76 17.12
C PRO A 78 8.61 -17.46 15.87
N THR A 79 9.28 -16.31 15.84
CA THR A 79 10.33 -16.01 14.83
C THR A 79 11.72 -16.37 15.34
N THR A 80 11.85 -16.69 16.62
CA THR A 80 13.12 -16.99 17.31
C THR A 80 13.41 -18.48 17.41
N ALA A 81 12.46 -19.33 17.01
CA ALA A 81 12.60 -20.80 17.04
C ALA A 81 11.78 -21.46 15.92
N PRO A 82 12.10 -22.70 15.53
CA PRO A 82 11.27 -23.48 14.60
C PRO A 82 9.91 -23.82 15.21
N THR A 83 8.87 -23.84 14.36
CA THR A 83 7.53 -24.26 14.78
C THR A 83 7.50 -25.73 15.21
N SER A 84 6.72 -26.02 16.23
CA SER A 84 6.39 -27.38 16.71
C SER A 84 5.07 -27.87 16.12
N VAL A 85 4.20 -26.94 15.70
CA VAL A 85 2.88 -27.20 15.10
C VAL A 85 2.92 -26.78 13.64
N PRO A 86 3.24 -27.70 12.70
CA PRO A 86 3.37 -27.37 11.28
C PRO A 86 2.02 -27.03 10.63
N ASP A 87 0.94 -27.67 11.05
CA ASP A 87 -0.39 -27.53 10.49
C ASP A 87 -1.16 -26.37 11.15
N GLU A 88 -2.12 -25.80 10.41
CA GLU A 88 -3.03 -24.83 10.98
C GLU A 88 -4.17 -25.54 11.72
N ILE A 89 -4.28 -25.26 13.02
CA ILE A 89 -5.27 -25.91 13.90
C ILE A 89 -6.40 -24.99 14.31
N VAL A 90 -6.42 -23.74 13.85
CA VAL A 90 -7.49 -22.78 14.15
C VAL A 90 -8.83 -23.30 13.64
N GLY A 91 -9.86 -23.23 14.49
CA GLY A 91 -11.17 -23.82 14.24
C GLY A 91 -11.33 -25.29 14.68
N THR A 92 -10.23 -25.98 15.03
CA THR A 92 -10.27 -27.36 15.49
C THR A 92 -10.95 -27.46 16.87
N PHE A 93 -11.94 -28.36 16.98
CA PHE A 93 -12.56 -28.70 18.25
C PHE A 93 -11.89 -29.93 18.88
N LEU A 94 -11.60 -29.83 20.18
CA LEU A 94 -11.12 -30.96 20.99
C LEU A 94 -12.02 -31.17 22.21
N PRO A 95 -12.51 -32.41 22.43
CA PRO A 95 -13.31 -32.73 23.59
C PRO A 95 -12.51 -32.58 24.90
N ARG A 96 -13.20 -32.33 25.99
CA ARG A 96 -12.62 -32.31 27.35
C ARG A 96 -11.85 -33.59 27.64
N GLY A 97 -10.70 -33.48 28.36
CA GLY A 97 -9.81 -34.59 28.65
C GLY A 97 -8.79 -34.91 27.53
N ARG A 98 -8.91 -34.33 26.35
CA ARG A 98 -7.91 -34.49 25.26
C ARG A 98 -6.72 -33.57 25.40
N LEU A 99 -6.86 -32.49 26.17
CA LEU A 99 -5.79 -31.54 26.50
C LEU A 99 -5.71 -31.41 28.04
N PRO A 100 -5.08 -32.35 28.75
CA PRO A 100 -5.04 -32.36 30.19
C PRO A 100 -4.40 -31.09 30.78
N GLU A 101 -3.42 -30.51 30.09
CA GLU A 101 -2.76 -29.25 30.48
C GLU A 101 -3.73 -28.08 30.41
N VAL A 102 -4.58 -28.01 29.40
CA VAL A 102 -5.60 -26.95 29.24
C VAL A 102 -6.72 -27.10 30.29
N ASP A 103 -7.18 -28.34 30.55
CA ASP A 103 -8.16 -28.62 31.58
C ASP A 103 -7.63 -28.22 32.97
N ARG A 104 -6.37 -28.56 33.29
CA ARG A 104 -5.72 -28.21 34.56
C ARG A 104 -5.52 -26.68 34.65
N ALA A 105 -5.00 -26.03 33.61
CA ALA A 105 -4.75 -24.59 33.62
C ALA A 105 -6.03 -23.79 33.81
N ARG A 106 -7.15 -24.26 33.28
CA ARG A 106 -8.46 -23.61 33.48
C ARG A 106 -8.89 -23.57 34.95
N VAL A 107 -8.47 -24.57 35.76
CA VAL A 107 -8.80 -24.68 37.18
C VAL A 107 -7.74 -24.03 38.06
N SER A 108 -6.45 -24.32 37.80
CA SER A 108 -5.33 -23.87 38.62
C SER A 108 -4.74 -22.52 38.19
N GLY A 109 -5.07 -22.03 37.01
CA GLY A 109 -4.53 -20.83 36.41
C GLY A 109 -3.20 -21.01 35.66
N LEU A 110 -2.45 -22.05 35.96
CA LEU A 110 -1.13 -22.34 35.39
C LEU A 110 -0.80 -23.83 35.48
N VAL A 111 -0.17 -24.36 34.42
CA VAL A 111 0.45 -25.68 34.41
C VAL A 111 1.89 -25.51 33.95
N GLY A 112 2.84 -26.16 34.65
CA GLY A 112 4.27 -25.95 34.44
C GLY A 112 4.83 -24.76 35.21
N GLU A 113 6.06 -24.38 34.90
CA GLU A 113 6.74 -23.23 35.53
C GLU A 113 6.31 -21.92 34.85
N ILE A 114 6.26 -20.81 35.61
CA ILE A 114 5.84 -19.51 35.08
C ILE A 114 6.76 -18.99 33.96
N HIS A 115 8.03 -19.36 33.96
CA HIS A 115 9.00 -18.99 32.93
C HIS A 115 8.85 -19.82 31.66
N SER A 116 8.26 -21.00 31.77
CA SER A 116 8.05 -21.93 30.66
C SER A 116 6.75 -22.74 30.88
N PRO A 117 5.59 -22.05 30.84
CA PRO A 117 4.32 -22.71 31.14
C PRO A 117 3.94 -23.70 30.01
N GLU A 118 3.41 -24.85 30.38
CA GLU A 118 2.74 -25.75 29.43
C GLU A 118 1.39 -25.16 28.98
N ALA A 119 0.64 -24.63 29.94
CA ALA A 119 -0.60 -23.93 29.69
C ALA A 119 -0.85 -22.87 30.76
N ILE A 120 -1.48 -21.74 30.33
CA ILE A 120 -1.78 -20.61 31.20
C ILE A 120 -3.19 -20.07 30.93
N ALA A 121 -3.93 -19.81 32.00
CA ALA A 121 -5.28 -19.26 31.91
C ALA A 121 -5.26 -17.75 31.60
N VAL A 122 -6.19 -17.33 30.78
CA VAL A 122 -6.46 -15.92 30.44
C VAL A 122 -7.72 -15.49 31.22
N PRO A 123 -7.60 -14.54 32.17
CA PRO A 123 -8.73 -14.05 32.91
C PRO A 123 -9.54 -13.02 32.09
N GLY A 124 -10.86 -13.08 32.22
CA GLY A 124 -11.77 -12.04 31.74
C GLY A 124 -11.80 -10.82 32.66
N SER A 125 -12.67 -9.86 32.33
CA SER A 125 -12.86 -8.64 33.13
C SER A 125 -13.48 -8.93 34.51
N ASP A 126 -14.23 -10.02 34.64
CA ASP A 126 -14.82 -10.52 35.89
C ASP A 126 -13.89 -11.44 36.69
N GLY A 127 -12.66 -11.65 36.25
CA GLY A 127 -11.67 -12.54 36.84
C GLY A 127 -11.91 -14.04 36.55
N ARG A 128 -12.96 -14.40 35.83
CA ARG A 128 -13.16 -15.79 35.37
C ARG A 128 -12.26 -16.10 34.22
N VAL A 129 -11.86 -17.38 34.11
CA VAL A 129 -11.04 -17.85 32.99
C VAL A 129 -11.88 -17.92 31.73
N ILE A 130 -11.55 -17.07 30.74
CA ILE A 130 -12.24 -17.00 29.44
C ILE A 130 -11.55 -17.79 28.36
N ALA A 131 -10.24 -18.02 28.48
CA ALA A 131 -9.43 -18.78 27.52
C ALA A 131 -8.24 -19.44 28.24
N VAL A 132 -7.56 -20.34 27.53
CA VAL A 132 -6.28 -20.92 27.95
C VAL A 132 -5.31 -20.85 26.79
N ILE A 133 -4.10 -20.34 27.03
CA ILE A 133 -3.00 -20.44 26.08
C ILE A 133 -2.23 -21.72 26.39
N ALA A 134 -2.14 -22.63 25.42
CA ALA A 134 -1.24 -23.78 25.45
C ALA A 134 0.05 -23.45 24.69
N ARG A 135 1.20 -23.78 25.28
CA ARG A 135 2.53 -23.58 24.72
C ARG A 135 3.07 -24.90 24.21
N GLN A 136 3.53 -24.91 22.97
CA GLN A 136 4.18 -26.07 22.37
C GLN A 136 5.58 -25.68 21.90
N ALA A 137 6.59 -26.25 22.56
CA ALA A 137 8.00 -26.00 22.28
C ALA A 137 8.75 -27.29 21.99
N ARG A 138 9.76 -27.19 21.11
CA ARG A 138 10.81 -28.23 21.04
C ARG A 138 11.89 -27.90 22.05
N SER A 139 12.45 -28.94 22.66
CA SER A 139 13.59 -28.78 23.60
C SER A 139 14.80 -28.23 22.83
N HIS A 140 15.36 -27.10 23.26
CA HIS A 140 16.59 -26.53 22.73
C HIS A 140 17.66 -26.44 23.80
N ALA A 141 18.94 -26.43 23.39
CA ALA A 141 20.05 -26.25 24.31
C ALA A 141 20.06 -24.82 24.87
N ALA A 142 20.19 -24.70 26.19
CA ALA A 142 20.17 -23.41 26.88
C ALA A 142 21.44 -22.60 26.60
N GLY A 143 21.26 -21.36 26.08
CA GLY A 143 22.31 -20.35 25.96
C GLY A 143 22.03 -19.15 26.88
N LEU A 144 23.00 -18.26 27.07
CA LEU A 144 22.83 -17.06 27.92
C LEU A 144 21.65 -16.18 27.48
N LEU A 145 21.47 -16.02 26.21
CA LEU A 145 20.35 -15.22 25.66
C LEU A 145 19.00 -15.87 25.94
N GLN A 146 18.94 -17.19 25.94
CA GLN A 146 17.72 -17.94 26.28
C GLN A 146 17.29 -17.71 27.74
N GLN A 147 18.21 -17.64 28.67
CA GLN A 147 17.90 -17.34 30.09
C GLN A 147 17.24 -15.96 30.22
N VAL A 148 17.72 -14.96 29.46
CA VAL A 148 17.10 -13.62 29.40
C VAL A 148 15.68 -13.70 28.85
N TYR A 149 15.50 -14.43 27.76
CA TYR A 149 14.18 -14.61 27.15
C TYR A 149 13.20 -15.29 28.13
N GLU A 150 13.62 -16.35 28.79
CA GLU A 150 12.80 -17.06 29.77
C GLU A 150 12.44 -16.19 30.97
N GLN A 151 13.38 -15.41 31.52
CA GLN A 151 13.10 -14.47 32.61
C GLN A 151 12.04 -13.44 32.20
N VAL A 152 12.21 -12.81 31.04
CA VAL A 152 11.26 -11.82 30.55
C VAL A 152 9.90 -12.46 30.24
N ALA A 153 9.90 -13.63 29.59
CA ALA A 153 8.68 -14.39 29.32
C ALA A 153 7.92 -14.70 30.64
N GLY A 154 8.62 -15.09 31.68
CA GLY A 154 8.03 -15.35 32.99
C GLY A 154 7.31 -14.14 33.58
N VAL A 155 7.89 -12.94 33.48
CA VAL A 155 7.25 -11.71 33.94
C VAL A 155 6.00 -11.43 33.10
N LEU A 156 6.08 -11.51 31.77
CA LEU A 156 4.93 -11.26 30.86
C LEU A 156 3.82 -12.30 31.05
N PHE A 157 4.13 -13.58 31.21
CA PHE A 157 3.14 -14.60 31.55
C PHE A 157 2.52 -14.36 32.94
N GLY A 158 3.32 -13.86 33.89
CA GLY A 158 2.82 -13.41 35.19
C GLY A 158 1.83 -12.25 35.05
N MET A 159 2.12 -11.27 34.21
CA MET A 159 1.22 -10.16 33.87
C MET A 159 -0.05 -10.67 33.19
N LEU A 160 0.06 -11.58 32.22
CA LEU A 160 -1.09 -12.20 31.56
C LEU A 160 -2.05 -12.85 32.56
N ARG A 161 -1.51 -13.64 33.50
CA ARG A 161 -2.30 -14.31 34.53
C ARG A 161 -3.02 -13.34 35.48
N ARG A 162 -2.44 -12.16 35.74
CA ARG A 162 -3.04 -11.10 36.54
C ARG A 162 -3.98 -10.18 35.74
N GLY A 163 -4.06 -10.39 34.42
CA GLY A 163 -4.86 -9.55 33.55
C GLY A 163 -4.22 -8.19 33.21
N GLU A 164 -2.92 -8.05 33.42
CA GLU A 164 -2.10 -6.85 33.15
C GLU A 164 -1.45 -6.87 31.76
N PHE A 165 -1.60 -7.95 30.99
CA PHE A 165 -1.12 -8.10 29.62
C PHE A 165 -2.29 -8.17 28.63
N PRO A 166 -2.21 -7.48 27.47
CA PRO A 166 -1.16 -6.53 27.06
C PRO A 166 -1.24 -5.21 27.86
N PRO A 167 -0.10 -4.51 28.03
CA PRO A 167 -0.12 -3.20 28.69
C PRO A 167 -0.86 -2.17 27.82
N SER A 168 -1.59 -1.25 28.50
CA SER A 168 -2.37 -0.22 27.80
C SER A 168 -1.48 0.68 26.93
N GLY A 169 -1.88 0.91 25.68
CA GLY A 169 -1.14 1.76 24.70
C GLY A 169 -0.35 0.99 23.65
N VAL A 170 -0.35 -0.34 23.68
CA VAL A 170 0.11 -1.17 22.55
C VAL A 170 -1.08 -1.32 21.59
N SER A 171 -1.29 -0.34 20.73
CA SER A 171 -2.29 -0.44 19.65
C SER A 171 -1.59 -0.63 18.32
N ARG A 172 -2.08 -1.56 17.51
CA ARG A 172 -1.48 -1.98 16.24
C ARG A 172 -1.90 -1.09 15.06
N GLU A 173 -2.12 0.21 15.29
CA GLU A 173 -2.43 1.16 14.21
C GLU A 173 -1.22 1.47 13.31
N THR A 174 -0.03 1.02 13.70
CA THR A 174 1.17 1.15 12.88
C THR A 174 1.29 -0.07 11.97
N SER A 175 1.43 0.15 10.67
CA SER A 175 1.54 -0.83 9.57
C SER A 175 2.06 -2.20 9.99
N ALA A 176 1.23 -3.22 9.92
CA ALA A 176 1.42 -4.57 10.47
C ALA A 176 2.72 -5.31 10.04
N GLY A 177 3.50 -4.77 9.10
CA GLY A 177 4.80 -5.33 8.66
C GLY A 177 6.04 -4.64 9.24
N GLN A 178 5.90 -3.56 10.00
CA GLN A 178 7.05 -2.76 10.49
C GLN A 178 7.30 -2.87 12.00
N SER A 179 6.43 -3.55 12.74
CA SER A 179 6.60 -3.71 14.19
C SER A 179 7.85 -4.54 14.51
N PRO A 180 8.73 -4.06 15.41
CA PRO A 180 9.90 -4.81 15.85
C PRO A 180 9.51 -6.13 16.51
N ARG A 181 10.25 -7.20 16.20
CA ARG A 181 10.15 -8.52 16.81
C ARG A 181 11.37 -8.77 17.72
N VAL A 182 11.29 -9.76 18.58
CA VAL A 182 12.40 -10.14 19.49
C VAL A 182 13.67 -10.47 18.70
N GLY A 183 13.52 -11.12 17.53
CA GLY A 183 14.64 -11.46 16.65
C GLY A 183 15.31 -10.26 15.98
N ASP A 184 14.62 -9.13 15.81
CA ASP A 184 15.22 -7.90 15.25
C ASP A 184 16.23 -7.27 16.23
N GLY A 185 15.89 -7.26 17.52
CA GLY A 185 16.75 -6.80 18.60
C GLY A 185 15.99 -6.58 19.89
N LEU A 186 16.53 -7.06 20.99
CA LEU A 186 15.95 -6.97 22.32
C LEU A 186 16.89 -6.25 23.28
N ILE A 187 16.35 -5.32 24.04
CA ILE A 187 17.01 -4.63 25.15
C ILE A 187 16.12 -4.78 26.39
N THR A 188 16.70 -5.14 27.53
CA THR A 188 16.00 -5.09 28.81
C THR A 188 16.44 -3.87 29.60
N LEU A 189 15.48 -3.19 30.22
CA LEU A 189 15.72 -2.03 31.07
C LEU A 189 15.37 -2.37 32.52
N ASP A 190 16.10 -1.75 33.45
CA ASP A 190 15.71 -1.72 34.86
C ASP A 190 14.57 -0.70 35.11
N ALA A 191 14.14 -0.57 36.37
CA ALA A 191 13.08 0.34 36.79
C ALA A 191 13.44 1.81 36.55
N GLU A 192 14.72 2.15 36.50
CA GLU A 192 15.27 3.49 36.27
C GLU A 192 15.44 3.82 34.78
N GLY A 193 15.24 2.82 33.87
CA GLY A 193 15.38 2.97 32.40
C GLY A 193 16.83 2.79 31.93
N ARG A 194 17.70 2.16 32.72
CA ARG A 194 19.05 1.80 32.32
C ARG A 194 19.05 0.43 31.64
N VAL A 195 19.90 0.28 30.67
CA VAL A 195 20.05 -0.97 29.93
C VAL A 195 20.69 -2.03 30.83
N ASN A 196 19.95 -3.09 31.12
CA ASN A 196 20.49 -4.28 31.83
C ASN A 196 21.22 -5.21 30.85
N GLN A 197 20.58 -5.50 29.73
CA GLN A 197 21.12 -6.38 28.71
C GLN A 197 20.63 -5.92 27.31
N ALA A 198 21.41 -6.23 26.30
CA ALA A 198 21.07 -6.00 24.91
C ALA A 198 21.49 -7.18 24.04
N SER A 199 20.61 -7.66 23.19
CA SER A 199 20.95 -8.71 22.22
C SER A 199 21.97 -8.20 21.20
N PRO A 200 22.74 -9.09 20.55
CA PRO A 200 23.71 -8.69 19.51
C PRO A 200 23.09 -7.86 18.39
N ASN A 201 21.85 -8.19 17.98
CA ASN A 201 21.13 -7.46 16.95
C ASN A 201 20.75 -6.05 17.42
N ALA A 202 20.30 -5.88 18.67
CA ALA A 202 20.03 -4.58 19.27
C ALA A 202 21.30 -3.71 19.34
N VAL A 203 22.43 -4.28 19.78
CA VAL A 203 23.72 -3.58 19.78
C VAL A 203 24.12 -3.16 18.38
N SER A 204 23.95 -4.04 17.38
CA SER A 204 24.22 -3.73 15.97
C SER A 204 23.35 -2.58 15.47
N ALA A 205 22.06 -2.60 15.77
CA ALA A 205 21.11 -1.54 15.39
C ALA A 205 21.50 -0.18 16.03
N LEU A 206 21.83 -0.17 17.31
CA LEU A 206 22.29 1.04 18.01
C LEU A 206 23.62 1.57 17.44
N ARG A 207 24.56 0.69 17.07
CA ARG A 207 25.80 1.09 16.41
C ARG A 207 25.57 1.73 15.04
N ARG A 208 24.65 1.20 14.24
CA ARG A 208 24.26 1.82 12.98
C ARG A 208 23.61 3.18 13.17
N LEU A 209 22.88 3.38 14.26
CA LEU A 209 22.34 4.69 14.63
C LEU A 209 23.44 5.69 15.05
N GLY A 210 24.65 5.21 15.34
CA GLY A 210 25.83 6.03 15.72
C GLY A 210 26.33 5.85 17.13
N LEU A 211 25.85 4.85 17.90
CA LEU A 211 26.34 4.56 19.24
C LEU A 211 27.72 3.89 19.16
N ALA A 212 28.74 4.57 19.70
CA ALA A 212 30.11 4.05 19.71
C ALA A 212 30.45 3.22 20.96
N THR A 213 29.69 3.38 22.05
CA THR A 213 29.95 2.75 23.36
C THR A 213 29.05 1.54 23.60
N ASP A 214 29.39 0.72 24.62
CA ASP A 214 28.49 -0.34 25.10
C ASP A 214 27.20 0.29 25.66
N PRO A 215 26.02 -0.16 25.26
CA PRO A 215 24.76 0.34 25.81
C PRO A 215 24.50 -0.12 27.25
N VAL A 216 25.11 -1.21 27.73
CA VAL A 216 24.83 -1.77 29.06
C VAL A 216 25.20 -0.77 30.16
N GLY A 217 24.29 -0.59 31.12
CA GLY A 217 24.41 0.38 32.22
C GLY A 217 24.05 1.82 31.85
N ALA A 218 23.91 2.15 30.55
CA ALA A 218 23.55 3.49 30.09
C ALA A 218 22.04 3.73 30.22
N ASP A 219 21.66 4.97 30.44
CA ASP A 219 20.27 5.44 30.30
C ASP A 219 19.93 5.51 28.80
N LEU A 220 19.00 4.63 28.36
CA LEU A 220 18.66 4.48 26.94
C LEU A 220 18.06 5.76 26.38
N SER A 221 17.18 6.43 27.14
CA SER A 221 16.52 7.66 26.69
C SER A 221 17.54 8.79 26.46
N ARG A 222 18.47 8.98 27.35
CA ARG A 222 19.55 9.98 27.20
C ARG A 222 20.50 9.63 26.08
N THR A 223 20.78 8.34 25.90
CA THR A 223 21.67 7.85 24.85
C THR A 223 21.08 8.14 23.48
N LEU A 224 19.82 7.78 23.25
CA LEU A 224 19.14 8.05 22.00
C LEU A 224 18.94 9.53 21.73
N ALA A 225 18.59 10.32 22.76
CA ALA A 225 18.45 11.79 22.63
C ALA A 225 19.74 12.48 22.15
N ARG A 226 20.92 11.97 22.51
CA ARG A 226 22.21 12.47 22.01
C ARG A 226 22.49 12.13 20.55
N LEU A 227 21.97 11.01 20.07
CA LEU A 227 22.13 10.56 18.68
C LEU A 227 21.14 11.26 17.74
N MET A 228 19.97 11.62 18.24
CA MET A 228 18.94 12.39 17.51
C MET A 228 19.39 13.84 17.39
N ARG A 229 19.90 14.25 16.23
CA ARG A 229 20.48 15.59 15.99
C ARG A 229 19.47 16.72 15.69
N ARG A 230 18.18 16.55 15.86
CA ARG A 230 17.23 17.64 15.60
C ARG A 230 16.64 18.20 16.90
N PRO A 231 16.87 19.50 17.22
CA PRO A 231 16.03 20.25 18.13
C PRO A 231 14.72 20.57 17.39
N GLY A 232 13.84 19.59 17.26
CA GLY A 232 12.44 19.78 16.95
C GLY A 232 11.63 19.65 18.23
N PRO A 233 10.34 19.99 18.26
CA PRO A 233 9.49 19.63 19.38
C PRO A 233 9.58 18.11 19.55
N VAL A 234 10.31 17.69 20.58
CA VAL A 234 10.39 16.28 20.97
C VAL A 234 8.96 15.90 21.33
N ASP A 235 8.39 14.96 20.60
CA ASP A 235 7.08 14.44 20.96
C ASP A 235 7.15 14.05 22.45
N ALA A 236 6.27 14.63 23.26
CA ALA A 236 6.25 14.41 24.71
C ALA A 236 6.05 12.92 25.07
N ALA A 237 5.61 12.10 24.13
CA ALA A 237 5.47 10.65 24.27
C ALA A 237 6.80 9.88 24.15
N LEU A 238 7.84 10.45 23.48
CA LEU A 238 9.12 9.78 23.22
C LEU A 238 9.86 9.34 24.49
N PRO A 239 10.16 10.22 25.48
CA PRO A 239 10.92 9.85 26.65
C PRO A 239 10.26 8.73 27.50
N PRO A 240 8.93 8.75 27.75
CA PRO A 240 8.28 7.66 28.50
C PRO A 240 8.30 6.32 27.79
N ILE A 241 8.22 6.29 26.45
CA ILE A 241 8.30 5.05 25.67
C ILE A 241 9.73 4.52 25.71
N ILE A 242 10.73 5.32 25.38
CA ILE A 242 12.14 4.90 25.32
C ILE A 242 12.67 4.50 26.70
N SER A 243 12.22 5.15 27.79
CA SER A 243 12.59 4.77 29.17
C SER A 243 11.83 3.54 29.69
N GLY A 244 10.94 2.96 28.90
CA GLY A 244 10.19 1.75 29.29
C GLY A 244 9.03 2.01 30.25
N ARG A 245 8.70 3.26 30.60
CA ARG A 245 7.63 3.59 31.54
C ARG A 245 6.23 3.54 30.92
N ARG A 246 6.17 3.66 29.59
CA ARG A 246 4.93 3.61 28.82
C ARG A 246 5.07 2.64 27.66
N ALA A 247 4.04 1.84 27.46
CA ALA A 247 3.95 1.00 26.26
C ALA A 247 3.70 1.85 25.01
N GLY A 248 4.23 1.43 23.89
CA GLY A 248 4.00 2.12 22.61
C GLY A 248 5.11 1.88 21.60
N PHE A 249 4.92 2.50 20.45
CA PHE A 249 5.85 2.49 19.34
C PHE A 249 6.40 3.89 19.10
N VAL A 250 7.65 3.97 18.65
CA VAL A 250 8.29 5.22 18.29
C VAL A 250 9.34 4.97 17.21
N GLU A 251 9.44 5.90 16.28
CA GLU A 251 10.51 5.95 15.29
C GLU A 251 11.57 6.95 15.74
N VAL A 252 12.82 6.53 15.69
CA VAL A 252 14.00 7.32 16.08
C VAL A 252 14.86 7.53 14.85
N ASP A 253 14.95 8.76 14.37
CA ASP A 253 15.80 9.16 13.26
C ASP A 253 17.07 9.84 13.75
N ALA A 254 18.21 9.35 13.27
CA ALA A 254 19.52 9.97 13.43
C ALA A 254 20.19 10.17 12.06
N PRO A 255 21.24 11.00 11.97
CA PRO A 255 21.93 11.22 10.70
C PRO A 255 22.51 9.95 10.04
N GLN A 256 22.76 8.91 10.83
CA GLN A 256 23.39 7.67 10.39
C GLN A 256 22.39 6.53 10.15
N GLY A 257 21.13 6.66 10.64
CA GLY A 257 20.13 5.60 10.49
C GLY A 257 18.80 5.92 11.14
N SER A 258 17.85 5.00 10.96
CA SER A 258 16.51 5.06 11.52
C SER A 258 16.18 3.75 12.23
N LEU A 259 15.62 3.83 13.43
CA LEU A 259 15.14 2.68 14.20
C LEU A 259 13.66 2.80 14.49
N VAL A 260 12.93 1.70 14.42
CA VAL A 260 11.62 1.55 15.06
C VAL A 260 11.82 0.88 16.40
N ILE A 261 11.24 1.46 17.44
CA ILE A 261 11.34 1.00 18.82
C ILE A 261 9.93 0.68 19.32
N SER A 262 9.79 -0.46 19.97
CA SER A 262 8.57 -0.87 20.68
C SER A 262 8.92 -1.09 22.16
N SER A 263 8.11 -0.50 23.04
CA SER A 263 8.31 -0.56 24.49
C SER A 263 7.22 -1.38 25.17
N TRP A 264 7.64 -2.28 26.03
CA TRP A 264 6.82 -3.20 26.82
C TRP A 264 7.18 -3.08 28.29
N PRO A 265 6.48 -2.21 29.07
CA PRO A 265 6.69 -2.11 30.50
C PRO A 265 6.47 -3.44 31.20
N LEU A 266 7.35 -3.78 32.11
CA LEU A 266 7.23 -4.97 32.93
C LEU A 266 6.65 -4.58 34.30
N LEU A 267 5.61 -5.32 34.70
CA LEU A 267 4.93 -5.12 35.98
C LEU A 267 5.09 -6.36 36.87
N GLU A 268 5.65 -6.16 38.02
CA GLU A 268 5.66 -7.18 39.07
C GLU A 268 4.74 -6.74 40.23
N ARG A 269 3.66 -7.49 40.43
CA ARG A 269 2.64 -7.18 41.45
C ARG A 269 2.12 -5.75 41.37
N GLY A 270 1.85 -5.28 40.13
CA GLY A 270 1.32 -3.95 39.83
C GLY A 270 2.34 -2.80 39.94
N ARG A 271 3.63 -3.10 40.19
CA ARG A 271 4.71 -2.10 40.24
C ARG A 271 5.60 -2.24 39.02
N HIS A 272 6.00 -1.11 38.46
CA HIS A 272 6.97 -1.08 37.38
C HIS A 272 8.32 -1.64 37.84
N SER A 273 8.78 -2.72 37.21
CA SER A 273 10.04 -3.41 37.53
C SER A 273 11.10 -3.23 36.43
N GLY A 274 10.74 -2.67 35.30
CA GLY A 274 11.60 -2.47 34.15
C GLY A 274 10.83 -2.52 32.85
N ALA A 275 11.52 -2.76 31.77
CA ALA A 275 10.87 -2.87 30.46
C ALA A 275 11.63 -3.78 29.49
N VAL A 276 10.91 -4.27 28.51
CA VAL A 276 11.49 -4.81 27.26
C VAL A 276 11.33 -3.78 26.17
N ILE A 277 12.44 -3.49 25.51
CA ILE A 277 12.49 -2.64 24.32
C ILE A 277 12.88 -3.52 23.14
N LEU A 278 12.02 -3.57 22.13
CA LEU A 278 12.35 -4.19 20.87
C LEU A 278 12.79 -3.11 19.90
N VAL A 279 13.85 -3.38 19.14
CA VAL A 279 14.43 -2.43 18.18
C VAL A 279 14.58 -3.08 16.83
N ARG A 280 14.19 -2.38 15.77
CA ARG A 280 14.36 -2.79 14.38
C ARG A 280 15.04 -1.69 13.60
N ASP A 281 16.11 -2.05 12.92
CA ASP A 281 16.79 -1.17 11.99
C ASP A 281 15.98 -1.07 10.69
N VAL A 282 15.53 0.13 10.36
CA VAL A 282 14.76 0.43 9.16
C VAL A 282 15.50 1.39 8.23
N THR A 283 16.80 1.58 8.44
CA THR A 283 17.65 2.53 7.71
C THR A 283 17.58 2.28 6.20
N ASP A 284 17.80 1.04 5.77
CA ASP A 284 17.80 0.69 4.34
C ASP A 284 16.40 0.84 3.73
N LEU A 285 15.34 0.49 4.47
CA LEU A 285 13.96 0.65 4.04
C LEU A 285 13.65 2.14 3.83
N ARG A 286 13.93 2.97 4.84
CA ARG A 286 13.70 4.41 4.77
C ARG A 286 14.54 5.11 3.69
N SER A 287 15.76 4.64 3.48
CA SER A 287 16.59 5.18 2.40
C SER A 287 16.02 4.89 1.02
N ARG A 288 15.47 3.70 0.80
CA ARG A 288 14.78 3.31 -0.43
C ARG A 288 13.49 4.11 -0.64
N ASP A 289 12.67 4.26 0.39
CA ASP A 289 11.46 5.07 0.34
C ASP A 289 11.76 6.52 -0.03
N ARG A 290 12.77 7.12 0.62
CA ARG A 290 13.22 8.49 0.29
C ARG A 290 13.76 8.60 -1.14
N ALA A 291 14.51 7.61 -1.61
CA ALA A 291 15.00 7.57 -2.98
C ALA A 291 13.87 7.46 -4.02
N LEU A 292 12.84 6.65 -3.74
CA LEU A 292 11.64 6.56 -4.59
C LEU A 292 10.90 7.89 -4.64
N LEU A 293 10.61 8.49 -3.49
CA LEU A 293 9.95 9.81 -3.41
C LEU A 293 10.77 10.91 -4.13
N SER A 294 12.11 10.86 -4.03
CA SER A 294 12.99 11.79 -4.74
C SER A 294 12.96 11.58 -6.26
N LYS A 295 12.91 10.32 -6.72
CA LYS A 295 12.77 10.00 -8.15
C LYS A 295 11.42 10.49 -8.69
N ASP A 296 10.33 10.27 -7.96
CA ASP A 296 9.00 10.72 -8.36
C ASP A 296 8.92 12.26 -8.43
N ALA A 297 9.55 12.96 -7.48
CA ALA A 297 9.66 14.40 -7.52
C ALA A 297 10.48 14.90 -8.73
N ALA A 298 11.60 14.24 -9.02
CA ALA A 298 12.45 14.58 -10.18
C ALA A 298 11.73 14.30 -11.51
N LEU A 299 10.99 13.22 -11.61
CA LEU A 299 10.18 12.91 -12.80
C LEU A 299 9.10 13.97 -13.01
N ARG A 300 8.35 14.34 -11.98
CA ARG A 300 7.35 15.43 -12.07
C ARG A 300 7.99 16.75 -12.51
N GLU A 301 9.13 17.13 -11.94
CA GLU A 301 9.87 18.33 -12.36
C GLU A 301 10.30 18.25 -13.83
N ALA A 302 10.80 17.08 -14.31
CA ALA A 302 11.15 16.88 -15.70
C ALA A 302 9.96 17.05 -16.62
N HIS A 303 8.80 16.47 -16.28
CA HIS A 303 7.56 16.61 -17.03
C HIS A 303 7.10 18.07 -17.11
N HIS A 304 7.13 18.81 -16.00
CA HIS A 304 6.80 20.24 -15.99
C HIS A 304 7.74 21.06 -16.88
N ARG A 305 9.03 20.73 -16.90
CA ARG A 305 10.00 21.40 -17.78
C ARG A 305 9.77 21.11 -19.27
N VAL A 306 9.48 19.85 -19.62
CA VAL A 306 9.14 19.48 -21.00
C VAL A 306 7.90 20.24 -21.47
N LYS A 307 6.82 20.26 -20.66
CA LYS A 307 5.62 21.06 -20.95
C LYS A 307 5.95 22.53 -21.21
N ASN A 308 6.69 23.18 -20.30
CA ASN A 308 7.05 24.58 -20.41
C ASN A 308 7.87 24.87 -21.70
N ASN A 309 8.79 23.97 -22.05
CA ASN A 309 9.58 24.07 -23.25
C ASN A 309 8.70 23.94 -24.50
N LEU A 310 7.81 22.96 -24.57
CA LEU A 310 6.87 22.77 -25.69
C LEU A 310 5.93 23.97 -25.84
N GLN A 311 5.39 24.51 -24.75
CA GLN A 311 4.54 25.72 -24.79
C GLN A 311 5.33 26.94 -25.31
N THR A 312 6.61 27.08 -24.93
CA THR A 312 7.46 28.15 -25.44
C THR A 312 7.71 27.99 -26.93
N VAL A 313 7.99 26.78 -27.42
CA VAL A 313 8.18 26.48 -28.85
C VAL A 313 6.90 26.76 -29.61
N ALA A 314 5.73 26.34 -29.13
CA ALA A 314 4.44 26.62 -29.72
C ALA A 314 4.15 28.14 -29.83
N ALA A 315 4.51 28.90 -28.79
CA ALA A 315 4.38 30.36 -28.79
C ALA A 315 5.31 31.02 -29.80
N LEU A 316 6.55 30.55 -29.92
CA LEU A 316 7.51 31.05 -30.92
C LEU A 316 7.05 30.77 -32.38
N LEU A 317 6.54 29.56 -32.64
CA LEU A 317 6.02 29.20 -33.94
C LEU A 317 4.83 30.09 -34.33
N ARG A 318 3.88 30.33 -33.41
CA ARG A 318 2.77 31.27 -33.63
C ARG A 318 3.23 32.70 -33.88
N LEU A 319 4.30 33.16 -33.22
CA LEU A 319 4.86 34.48 -33.40
C LEU A 319 5.56 34.59 -34.75
N GLN A 320 6.24 33.53 -35.21
CA GLN A 320 6.85 33.48 -36.54
C GLN A 320 5.78 33.44 -37.66
N ALA A 321 4.72 32.66 -37.48
CA ALA A 321 3.59 32.63 -38.39
C ALA A 321 2.99 34.03 -38.68
N ARG A 322 2.93 34.92 -37.67
CA ARG A 322 2.45 36.30 -37.80
C ARG A 322 3.44 37.22 -38.54
N ARG A 323 4.74 36.85 -38.63
CA ARG A 323 5.79 37.68 -39.26
C ARG A 323 6.07 37.29 -40.70
N VAL A 324 5.71 36.11 -41.10
CA VAL A 324 5.91 35.60 -42.46
C VAL A 324 4.80 36.19 -43.36
N HIS A 325 5.12 36.58 -44.59
CA HIS A 325 4.20 37.19 -45.52
C HIS A 325 3.65 36.20 -46.56
N GLU A 326 4.33 35.06 -46.72
CA GLU A 326 3.94 34.00 -47.64
C GLU A 326 2.78 33.20 -47.03
N PRO A 327 1.59 33.17 -47.68
CA PRO A 327 0.40 32.54 -47.08
C PRO A 327 0.59 31.04 -46.74
N GLU A 328 1.27 30.29 -47.61
CA GLU A 328 1.52 28.85 -47.37
C GLU A 328 2.43 28.61 -46.17
N ALA A 329 3.49 29.41 -46.04
CA ALA A 329 4.40 29.30 -44.89
C ALA A 329 3.73 29.77 -43.59
N GLN A 330 2.82 30.73 -43.65
CA GLN A 330 2.05 31.19 -42.49
C GLN A 330 1.14 30.07 -41.95
N VAL A 331 0.41 29.38 -42.85
CA VAL A 331 -0.43 28.24 -42.50
C VAL A 331 0.39 27.09 -41.93
N ALA A 332 1.50 26.72 -42.55
CA ALA A 332 2.37 25.63 -42.09
C ALA A 332 2.96 25.88 -40.69
N LEU A 333 3.40 27.13 -40.40
CA LEU A 333 3.92 27.49 -39.08
C LEU A 333 2.83 27.54 -38.01
N ALA A 334 1.62 28.00 -38.36
CA ALA A 334 0.49 27.99 -37.42
C ALA A 334 0.08 26.56 -37.06
N GLU A 335 0.02 25.67 -38.06
CA GLU A 335 -0.27 24.26 -37.90
C GLU A 335 0.80 23.57 -37.01
N ALA A 336 2.08 23.77 -37.28
CA ALA A 336 3.19 23.25 -36.42
C ALA A 336 3.07 23.76 -34.99
N GLY A 337 2.73 25.03 -34.79
CA GLY A 337 2.52 25.60 -33.45
C GLY A 337 1.34 24.99 -32.69
N ARG A 338 0.26 24.63 -33.39
CA ARG A 338 -0.89 23.93 -32.82
C ARG A 338 -0.51 22.50 -32.39
N ARG A 339 0.17 21.76 -33.27
CA ARG A 339 0.63 20.39 -32.98
C ARG A 339 1.55 20.34 -31.73
N VAL A 340 2.52 21.23 -31.66
CA VAL A 340 3.38 21.32 -30.47
C VAL A 340 2.57 21.68 -29.24
N GLY A 341 1.55 22.53 -29.35
CA GLY A 341 0.63 22.85 -28.27
C GLY A 341 -0.19 21.63 -27.78
N ALA A 342 -0.70 20.84 -28.74
CA ALA A 342 -1.45 19.61 -28.45
C ALA A 342 -0.55 18.57 -27.75
N ILE A 343 0.69 18.36 -28.22
CA ILE A 343 1.67 17.49 -27.57
C ILE A 343 1.94 17.95 -26.13
N ALA A 344 2.10 19.25 -25.89
CA ALA A 344 2.33 19.78 -24.55
C ALA A 344 1.15 19.51 -23.60
N ALA A 345 -0.07 19.57 -24.13
CA ALA A 345 -1.29 19.31 -23.38
C ALA A 345 -1.49 17.83 -23.04
N VAL A 346 -1.26 16.96 -24.01
CA VAL A 346 -1.25 15.50 -23.82
C VAL A 346 -0.19 15.11 -22.79
N HIS A 347 1.00 15.69 -22.90
CA HIS A 347 2.07 15.47 -21.93
C HIS A 347 1.68 15.88 -20.49
N ASP A 348 0.84 16.89 -20.32
CA ASP A 348 0.33 17.32 -19.02
C ASP A 348 -0.70 16.33 -18.43
N ILE A 349 -1.51 15.71 -19.27
CA ILE A 349 -2.47 14.69 -18.87
C ILE A 349 -1.74 13.41 -18.41
N LEU A 350 -0.65 13.05 -19.10
CA LEU A 350 0.16 11.86 -18.80
C LEU A 350 1.19 12.07 -17.68
N ALA A 351 1.49 13.32 -17.32
CA ALA A 351 2.49 13.66 -16.29
C ALA A 351 2.02 13.37 -14.86
N VAL A 352 0.75 12.98 -14.68
CA VAL A 352 0.19 12.72 -13.33
C VAL A 352 0.77 11.45 -12.72
N SER A 353 1.15 10.43 -13.46
CA SER A 353 2.10 9.35 -13.07
C SER A 353 2.28 8.32 -14.19
N PRO A 354 3.49 7.79 -14.45
CA PRO A 354 3.67 6.71 -15.44
C PRO A 354 3.04 5.37 -15.02
N ALA A 355 2.61 5.24 -13.76
CA ALA A 355 1.98 4.05 -13.19
C ALA A 355 0.48 4.24 -12.90
N GLU A 356 -0.08 5.44 -13.12
CA GLU A 356 -1.50 5.70 -12.93
C GLU A 356 -2.25 5.51 -14.24
N GLU A 357 -3.32 4.78 -14.15
CA GLU A 357 -4.28 4.61 -15.22
C GLU A 357 -4.97 5.95 -15.48
N VAL A 358 -5.05 6.35 -16.73
CA VAL A 358 -5.70 7.58 -17.19
C VAL A 358 -7.15 7.28 -17.52
N GLU A 359 -8.08 8.00 -16.92
CA GLU A 359 -9.50 7.82 -17.24
C GLU A 359 -9.82 8.45 -18.59
N LEU A 360 -10.29 7.63 -19.53
CA LEU A 360 -10.57 8.04 -20.92
C LEU A 360 -11.54 9.23 -20.99
N ALA A 361 -12.58 9.23 -20.15
CA ALA A 361 -13.56 10.30 -20.09
C ALA A 361 -12.94 11.65 -19.71
N GLU A 362 -12.05 11.66 -18.73
CA GLU A 362 -11.34 12.87 -18.30
C GLU A 362 -10.37 13.34 -19.40
N MET A 363 -9.64 12.41 -20.02
CA MET A 363 -8.74 12.71 -21.13
C MET A 363 -9.47 13.37 -22.31
N LEU A 364 -10.58 12.77 -22.77
CA LEU A 364 -11.37 13.31 -23.87
C LEU A 364 -11.97 14.68 -23.53
N SER A 365 -12.45 14.86 -22.30
CA SER A 365 -12.98 16.15 -21.83
C SER A 365 -11.93 17.26 -21.90
N ARG A 366 -10.71 16.98 -21.48
CA ARG A 366 -9.59 17.94 -21.53
C ARG A 366 -9.17 18.26 -22.97
N LEU A 367 -9.14 17.26 -23.85
CA LEU A 367 -8.81 17.48 -25.28
C LEU A 367 -9.86 18.36 -25.97
N VAL A 368 -11.15 18.14 -25.71
CA VAL A 368 -12.24 18.98 -26.25
C VAL A 368 -12.13 20.41 -25.73
N GLU A 369 -11.86 20.60 -24.43
CA GLU A 369 -11.69 21.95 -23.87
C GLU A 369 -10.51 22.71 -24.51
N LEU A 370 -9.40 22.01 -24.73
CA LEU A 370 -8.26 22.56 -25.47
C LEU A 370 -8.60 22.95 -26.89
N SER A 371 -9.33 22.08 -27.61
CA SER A 371 -9.78 22.36 -28.97
C SER A 371 -10.67 23.61 -29.04
N ARG A 372 -11.56 23.79 -28.05
CA ARG A 372 -12.41 25.00 -27.94
C ARG A 372 -11.59 26.28 -27.72
N GLN A 373 -10.58 26.22 -26.84
CA GLN A 373 -9.72 27.39 -26.54
C GLN A 373 -8.88 27.83 -27.75
N LEU A 374 -8.51 26.90 -28.62
CA LEU A 374 -7.74 27.19 -29.82
C LEU A 374 -8.62 27.74 -30.94
N SER A 375 -9.90 27.40 -30.97
CA SER A 375 -10.87 27.82 -32.01
C SER A 375 -11.35 29.28 -31.86
N VAL A 376 -11.28 29.88 -30.68
CA VAL A 376 -11.80 31.24 -30.36
C VAL A 376 -11.04 32.36 -31.09
N SER A 377 -9.94 32.10 -31.79
CA SER A 377 -9.07 33.15 -32.34
C SER A 377 -9.39 33.61 -33.78
N GLY A 378 -10.45 33.14 -34.46
CA GLY A 378 -10.60 33.53 -35.87
C GLY A 378 -11.88 33.28 -36.60
N ALA A 379 -12.92 32.65 -36.06
CA ALA A 379 -14.14 32.35 -36.85
C ALA A 379 -15.41 32.94 -36.21
N GLU A 380 -16.35 33.40 -37.08
CA GLU A 380 -17.64 33.98 -36.66
C GLU A 380 -18.60 33.00 -35.96
N ALA A 381 -18.36 31.68 -36.04
CA ALA A 381 -19.07 30.66 -35.27
C ALA A 381 -18.14 29.47 -34.99
N SER A 382 -17.82 29.21 -33.72
CA SER A 382 -17.15 27.99 -33.33
C SER A 382 -18.14 26.82 -33.27
N PRO A 383 -17.78 25.59 -33.76
CA PRO A 383 -18.68 24.44 -33.70
C PRO A 383 -18.98 24.05 -32.24
N GLN A 384 -20.19 23.51 -32.04
CA GLN A 384 -20.54 22.88 -30.79
C GLN A 384 -19.86 21.51 -30.74
N ILE A 385 -19.06 21.24 -29.68
CA ILE A 385 -18.42 19.93 -29.50
C ILE A 385 -19.11 19.19 -28.33
N VAL A 386 -19.59 17.97 -28.58
CA VAL A 386 -20.27 17.11 -27.63
C VAL A 386 -19.48 15.82 -27.42
N ILE A 387 -19.42 15.30 -26.22
CA ILE A 387 -18.77 14.02 -25.92
C ILE A 387 -19.84 13.02 -25.51
N GLU A 388 -19.84 11.86 -26.17
CA GLU A 388 -20.74 10.74 -25.90
C GLU A 388 -19.89 9.51 -25.58
N ILE A 389 -19.98 9.01 -24.30
CA ILE A 389 -19.24 7.85 -23.85
C ILE A 389 -20.22 6.72 -23.65
N GLY A 390 -20.04 5.66 -24.42
CA GLY A 390 -20.91 4.48 -24.42
C GLY A 390 -20.70 3.56 -23.20
N ASP A 391 -21.66 2.65 -23.03
CA ASP A 391 -21.60 1.61 -21.99
C ASP A 391 -20.34 0.73 -22.17
N GLY A 392 -19.69 0.37 -21.05
CA GLY A 392 -18.44 -0.41 -21.03
C GLY A 392 -17.16 0.43 -20.93
N VAL A 393 -17.26 1.77 -21.06
CA VAL A 393 -16.16 2.73 -20.83
C VAL A 393 -16.36 3.48 -19.51
N THR A 394 -17.60 3.56 -19.01
CA THR A 394 -17.97 4.19 -17.73
C THR A 394 -18.27 3.11 -16.69
N GLY A 395 -17.45 3.01 -15.65
CA GLY A 395 -17.70 2.19 -14.45
C GLY A 395 -16.82 0.95 -14.32
N GLY A 396 -16.10 0.85 -13.20
CA GLY A 396 -15.49 -0.40 -12.71
C GLY A 396 -14.36 -0.99 -13.55
N GLY A 397 -13.39 -0.20 -14.00
CA GLY A 397 -12.16 -0.71 -14.64
C GLY A 397 -12.18 -0.74 -16.18
N GLY A 398 -13.29 -0.38 -16.83
CA GLY A 398 -13.40 -0.40 -18.30
C GLY A 398 -12.93 0.87 -19.02
N GLY A 399 -12.79 2.00 -18.32
CA GLY A 399 -12.44 3.31 -18.88
C GLY A 399 -11.01 3.77 -18.61
N SER A 400 -10.22 2.95 -17.96
CA SER A 400 -8.85 3.29 -17.57
C SER A 400 -7.86 2.75 -18.60
N LEU A 401 -6.91 3.59 -19.01
CA LEU A 401 -5.87 3.30 -19.99
C LEU A 401 -4.48 3.48 -19.36
N SER A 402 -3.55 2.58 -19.68
CA SER A 402 -2.15 2.81 -19.32
C SER A 402 -1.59 4.03 -20.07
N GLY A 403 -0.62 4.73 -19.46
CA GLY A 403 0.00 5.91 -20.09
C GLY A 403 0.60 5.62 -21.46
N GLU A 404 1.07 4.40 -21.72
CA GLU A 404 1.62 3.94 -23.01
C GLU A 404 0.57 3.93 -24.12
N ILE A 405 -0.68 3.64 -23.78
CA ILE A 405 -1.82 3.61 -24.72
C ILE A 405 -2.50 4.98 -24.79
N ALA A 406 -2.67 5.65 -23.67
CA ALA A 406 -3.36 6.93 -23.56
C ALA A 406 -2.69 8.04 -24.38
N GLY A 407 -1.36 8.09 -24.42
CA GLY A 407 -0.59 9.10 -25.15
C GLY A 407 -0.86 9.11 -26.66
N PRO A 408 -0.61 8.01 -27.37
CA PRO A 408 -0.91 7.90 -28.79
C PRO A 408 -2.39 8.16 -29.12
N ILE A 409 -3.34 7.63 -28.31
CA ILE A 409 -4.77 7.90 -28.50
C ILE A 409 -5.08 9.39 -28.37
N ALA A 410 -4.57 10.04 -27.33
CA ALA A 410 -4.83 11.47 -27.10
C ALA A 410 -4.28 12.35 -28.23
N MET A 411 -3.09 12.03 -28.76
CA MET A 411 -2.54 12.72 -29.93
C MET A 411 -3.37 12.47 -31.18
N ALA A 412 -3.77 11.23 -31.44
CA ALA A 412 -4.61 10.90 -32.59
C ALA A 412 -5.95 11.61 -32.52
N VAL A 413 -6.64 11.59 -31.37
CA VAL A 413 -7.93 12.29 -31.18
C VAL A 413 -7.77 13.81 -31.31
N SER A 414 -6.66 14.37 -30.79
CA SER A 414 -6.38 15.81 -30.94
C SER A 414 -6.23 16.22 -32.40
N GLU A 415 -5.56 15.43 -33.24
CA GLU A 415 -5.43 15.69 -34.69
C GLU A 415 -6.75 15.51 -35.41
N LEU A 416 -7.57 14.50 -35.08
CA LEU A 416 -8.90 14.32 -35.66
C LEU A 416 -9.84 15.47 -35.30
N LEU A 417 -9.81 15.94 -34.05
CA LEU A 417 -10.58 17.11 -33.61
C LEU A 417 -10.14 18.38 -34.33
N ALA A 418 -8.84 18.61 -34.47
CA ALA A 418 -8.31 19.76 -35.18
C ALA A 418 -8.77 19.75 -36.64
N ASN A 419 -8.72 18.59 -37.30
CA ASN A 419 -9.21 18.44 -38.68
C ASN A 419 -10.72 18.73 -38.82
N ALA A 420 -11.52 18.23 -37.85
CA ALA A 420 -12.95 18.49 -37.85
C ALA A 420 -13.27 19.98 -37.65
N VAL A 421 -12.57 20.65 -36.72
CA VAL A 421 -12.80 22.08 -36.44
C VAL A 421 -12.36 22.98 -37.61
N GLU A 422 -11.24 22.65 -38.28
CA GLU A 422 -10.63 23.55 -39.29
C GLU A 422 -11.14 23.31 -40.71
N HIS A 423 -11.49 22.08 -41.03
CA HIS A 423 -11.74 21.70 -42.44
C HIS A 423 -13.17 21.32 -42.72
N SER A 424 -14.00 21.00 -41.73
CA SER A 424 -15.35 20.52 -41.99
C SER A 424 -16.37 21.61 -42.24
N GLY A 425 -16.18 22.79 -41.66
CA GLY A 425 -17.22 23.84 -41.64
C GLY A 425 -18.47 23.39 -40.83
N ALA A 426 -18.30 22.44 -39.93
CA ALA A 426 -19.39 21.84 -39.17
C ALA A 426 -20.01 22.82 -38.17
N GLY A 427 -21.31 22.67 -37.92
CA GLY A 427 -22.00 23.27 -36.78
C GLY A 427 -21.92 22.46 -35.51
N LEU A 428 -21.82 21.12 -35.66
CA LEU A 428 -21.75 20.17 -34.57
C LEU A 428 -20.62 19.15 -34.81
N ILE A 429 -19.78 18.96 -33.79
CA ILE A 429 -18.77 17.91 -33.75
C ILE A 429 -19.08 17.02 -32.55
N ARG A 430 -19.11 15.71 -32.74
CA ARG A 430 -19.36 14.72 -31.69
C ARG A 430 -18.14 13.83 -31.54
N VAL A 431 -17.72 13.63 -30.31
CA VAL A 431 -16.66 12.65 -29.94
C VAL A 431 -17.34 11.49 -29.26
N GLU A 432 -17.30 10.32 -29.89
CA GLU A 432 -17.87 9.09 -29.36
C GLU A 432 -16.75 8.14 -28.93
N ALA A 433 -16.91 7.49 -27.77
CA ALA A 433 -16.00 6.43 -27.32
C ALA A 433 -16.81 5.25 -26.80
N HIS A 434 -16.49 4.05 -27.27
CA HIS A 434 -17.12 2.82 -26.80
C HIS A 434 -16.17 1.62 -26.88
N ARG A 435 -16.41 0.60 -26.06
CA ARG A 435 -15.76 -0.71 -26.19
C ARG A 435 -16.56 -1.58 -27.13
N GLN A 436 -15.87 -2.21 -28.05
CA GLN A 436 -16.44 -3.19 -28.96
C GLN A 436 -15.86 -4.57 -28.62
N SER A 437 -16.72 -5.46 -28.12
CA SER A 437 -16.36 -6.86 -27.91
C SER A 437 -16.61 -7.66 -29.19
N LEU A 438 -15.59 -8.34 -29.71
CA LEU A 438 -15.64 -9.07 -30.98
C LEU A 438 -15.99 -10.57 -30.80
N GLY A 439 -16.29 -11.02 -29.56
CA GLY A 439 -16.67 -12.40 -29.26
C GLY A 439 -15.64 -13.18 -28.44
N ALA A 440 -15.96 -14.41 -28.06
CA ALA A 440 -15.22 -15.20 -27.05
C ALA A 440 -13.75 -15.53 -27.35
N ASN A 441 -13.24 -15.21 -28.53
CA ASN A 441 -11.86 -15.47 -28.96
C ASN A 441 -11.14 -14.25 -29.55
N ASP A 442 -11.80 -13.08 -29.64
CA ASP A 442 -11.21 -11.84 -30.16
C ASP A 442 -11.01 -10.82 -29.01
N GLU A 443 -9.93 -10.04 -29.13
CA GLU A 443 -9.58 -9.01 -28.14
C GLU A 443 -10.58 -7.86 -28.16
N ASP A 444 -10.98 -7.39 -26.98
CA ASP A 444 -11.80 -6.19 -26.85
C ASP A 444 -11.09 -4.98 -27.47
N ARG A 445 -11.81 -4.17 -28.20
CA ARG A 445 -11.27 -2.98 -28.86
C ARG A 445 -11.92 -1.73 -28.31
N LEU A 446 -11.11 -0.72 -28.06
CA LEU A 446 -11.57 0.64 -27.80
C LEU A 446 -11.72 1.35 -29.14
N VAL A 447 -12.90 1.84 -29.41
CA VAL A 447 -13.20 2.68 -30.57
C VAL A 447 -13.45 4.10 -30.11
N VAL A 448 -12.71 5.06 -30.69
CA VAL A 448 -12.95 6.49 -30.48
C VAL A 448 -13.20 7.10 -31.86
N ALA A 449 -14.32 7.81 -32.01
CA ALA A 449 -14.72 8.45 -33.27
C ALA A 449 -14.94 9.96 -33.07
N VAL A 450 -14.49 10.75 -34.04
CA VAL A 450 -14.80 12.15 -34.18
C VAL A 450 -15.72 12.28 -35.39
N ILE A 451 -16.93 12.78 -35.16
CA ILE A 451 -18.02 12.84 -36.15
C ILE A 451 -18.39 14.30 -36.36
N ASP A 452 -18.39 14.77 -37.62
CA ASP A 452 -18.75 16.12 -37.96
C ASP A 452 -19.93 16.16 -39.00
N ASP A 453 -20.78 17.18 -38.91
CA ASP A 453 -21.91 17.44 -39.81
C ASP A 453 -21.54 18.35 -40.98
N GLY A 454 -20.25 18.50 -41.24
CA GLY A 454 -19.74 19.43 -42.24
C GLY A 454 -19.82 18.94 -43.69
N VAL A 455 -19.16 19.71 -44.58
CA VAL A 455 -19.16 19.45 -46.03
C VAL A 455 -18.51 18.14 -46.45
N GLY A 456 -17.81 17.45 -45.49
CA GLY A 456 -17.10 16.22 -45.75
C GLY A 456 -15.66 16.47 -46.24
N PHE A 457 -14.91 15.39 -46.41
CA PHE A 457 -13.54 15.44 -46.86
C PHE A 457 -13.41 14.91 -48.28
N ASP A 458 -12.48 15.45 -49.06
CA ASP A 458 -12.13 14.93 -50.37
C ASP A 458 -11.11 13.79 -50.25
N PRO A 459 -11.44 12.58 -50.72
CA PRO A 459 -10.52 11.44 -50.68
C PRO A 459 -9.19 11.68 -51.40
N SER A 460 -9.16 12.62 -52.38
CA SER A 460 -7.94 12.98 -53.10
C SER A 460 -6.95 13.83 -52.28
N HIS A 461 -7.40 14.44 -51.18
CA HIS A 461 -6.60 15.25 -50.25
C HIS A 461 -6.22 14.48 -48.92
N THR A 462 -6.34 13.16 -48.89
CA THR A 462 -6.06 12.32 -47.72
C THR A 462 -4.57 12.21 -47.34
N SER A 463 -3.68 12.95 -47.99
CA SER A 463 -2.21 12.89 -47.72
C SER A 463 -1.71 14.03 -46.80
N GLY A 464 -2.57 14.63 -45.99
CA GLY A 464 -2.15 15.62 -45.00
C GLY A 464 -1.26 15.00 -43.89
N LEU A 465 -0.26 15.77 -43.44
CA LEU A 465 0.71 15.33 -42.42
C LEU A 465 0.00 14.87 -41.14
N GLY A 466 -1.15 15.43 -40.74
CA GLY A 466 -1.93 15.05 -39.57
C GLY A 466 -2.43 13.62 -39.63
N LEU A 467 -3.06 13.22 -40.75
CA LEU A 467 -3.54 11.85 -40.90
C LEU A 467 -2.43 10.80 -41.00
N SER A 468 -1.25 11.15 -41.52
CA SER A 468 -0.10 10.27 -41.52
C SER A 468 0.41 10.02 -40.09
N ILE A 469 0.40 11.04 -39.21
CA ILE A 469 0.72 10.92 -37.80
C ILE A 469 -0.30 10.01 -37.07
N VAL A 470 -1.60 10.25 -37.31
CA VAL A 470 -2.65 9.38 -36.70
C VAL A 470 -2.46 7.92 -37.09
N ARG A 471 -2.16 7.64 -38.38
CA ARG A 471 -1.90 6.28 -38.83
C ARG A 471 -0.66 5.68 -38.18
N SER A 472 0.47 6.38 -38.12
CA SER A 472 1.69 5.89 -37.49
C SER A 472 1.43 5.56 -36.02
N LEU A 473 0.82 6.44 -35.23
CA LEU A 473 0.51 6.24 -33.83
C LEU A 473 -0.45 5.07 -33.56
N ILE A 474 -1.45 4.90 -34.40
CA ILE A 474 -2.48 3.90 -34.17
C ILE A 474 -2.14 2.56 -34.82
N GLU A 475 -1.65 2.56 -36.07
CA GLU A 475 -1.39 1.32 -36.83
C GLU A 475 -0.01 0.73 -36.50
N GLU A 476 1.03 1.58 -36.33
CA GLU A 476 2.41 1.12 -36.09
C GLU A 476 2.68 0.92 -34.58
N ASP A 477 2.31 1.91 -33.71
CA ASP A 477 2.63 1.85 -32.27
C ASP A 477 1.61 1.02 -31.49
N LEU A 478 0.31 1.11 -31.81
CA LEU A 478 -0.77 0.45 -31.05
C LEU A 478 -1.41 -0.76 -31.78
N THR A 479 -0.90 -1.15 -32.94
CA THR A 479 -1.48 -2.26 -33.75
C THR A 479 -3.00 -2.11 -33.97
N GLY A 480 -3.46 -0.87 -34.04
CA GLY A 480 -4.84 -0.49 -34.24
C GLY A 480 -5.22 -0.32 -35.71
N SER A 481 -6.34 0.37 -35.95
CA SER A 481 -6.78 0.75 -37.28
C SER A 481 -7.40 2.14 -37.29
N VAL A 482 -7.26 2.86 -38.43
CA VAL A 482 -7.82 4.19 -38.66
C VAL A 482 -8.82 4.10 -39.81
N GLY A 483 -10.04 4.57 -39.54
CA GLY A 483 -11.11 4.62 -40.55
C GLY A 483 -11.62 6.05 -40.75
N ILE A 484 -11.83 6.44 -42.03
CA ILE A 484 -12.49 7.70 -42.34
C ILE A 484 -13.53 7.40 -43.43
N GLU A 485 -14.78 7.66 -43.12
CA GLU A 485 -15.89 7.37 -44.02
C GLU A 485 -17.00 8.43 -43.91
N ARG A 486 -17.82 8.54 -44.95
CA ARG A 486 -18.98 9.40 -44.92
C ARG A 486 -20.26 8.56 -44.84
N ARG A 487 -21.07 8.81 -43.81
CA ARG A 487 -22.34 8.12 -43.54
C ARG A 487 -23.43 9.16 -43.30
N ASP A 488 -24.54 9.05 -44.04
CA ASP A 488 -25.75 9.87 -43.86
C ASP A 488 -25.48 11.38 -43.78
N GLY A 489 -24.53 11.89 -44.57
CA GLY A 489 -24.19 13.30 -44.60
C GLY A 489 -23.16 13.75 -43.55
N THR A 490 -22.73 12.89 -42.64
CA THR A 490 -21.71 13.14 -41.62
C THR A 490 -20.39 12.48 -41.97
N THR A 491 -19.26 13.08 -41.56
CA THR A 491 -17.93 12.46 -41.68
C THR A 491 -17.60 11.75 -40.39
N TRP A 492 -17.18 10.48 -40.47
CA TRP A 492 -16.77 9.64 -39.39
C TRP A 492 -15.26 9.39 -39.46
N ALA A 493 -14.50 10.01 -38.59
CA ALA A 493 -13.07 9.70 -38.43
C ALA A 493 -12.87 8.89 -37.13
N SER A 494 -12.51 7.62 -37.24
CA SER A 494 -12.45 6.71 -36.13
C SER A 494 -11.08 6.04 -35.98
N ILE A 495 -10.68 5.76 -34.75
CA ILE A 495 -9.55 4.94 -34.37
C ILE A 495 -10.06 3.74 -33.59
N SER A 496 -9.46 2.59 -33.81
CA SER A 496 -9.79 1.35 -33.09
C SER A 496 -8.51 0.70 -32.62
N VAL A 497 -8.35 0.52 -31.31
CA VAL A 497 -7.15 -0.03 -30.68
C VAL A 497 -7.49 -1.22 -29.80
N PRO A 498 -6.65 -2.28 -29.75
CA PRO A 498 -6.85 -3.38 -28.83
C PRO A 498 -6.62 -2.90 -27.39
N VAL A 499 -7.48 -3.34 -26.45
CA VAL A 499 -7.36 -3.03 -25.02
C VAL A 499 -7.39 -4.35 -24.23
N TYR A 500 -6.40 -4.57 -23.38
CA TYR A 500 -6.22 -5.79 -22.59
C TYR A 500 -6.75 -5.63 -21.18
#